data_9408c1cb297bf64e41891d507aaa9f0c
#
_entry.id   9408c1cb297bf64e41891d507aaa9f0c
#
_cell.length_a   1.000
_cell.length_b   1.000
_cell.length_c   1.000
_cell.angle_alpha   90.00
_cell.angle_beta   90.00
_cell.angle_gamma   90.00
#
_symmetry.space_group_name_H-M   'P 1'
#
loop_
_entity.id
_entity.type
_entity.pdbx_description
1 polymer ?
#
loop_
_entity_poly.entity_id
_entity_poly.type
_entity_poly.pdbx_seq_one_letter_code
_entity_poly.pdbx_strand_id
1 'polypeptide(L)'
;MIIPALDLIDGTVVRLHQGDYGQQRDYGSDPLPRLQSYAAQGAEVLHLVDLTGAKDPAKRQIPLLKSLVAGVDVPVQVGGGVRTEADVAALLEAGVARVVVGSTAVKSPEEVKGWFKRFGPERLVLALDVRIDADGNQQVADSGWQENSGVPLEELVESYLPVGLQHVLCTDISRDGTLAGSNVSLYEEVCARYPQVAFQSSGGIGDLNDIAALRGTGVRGVIVGRALLEGKFNVTEAIQCWQNG
;
A
#
# COMPACT_ATOMS: atom_id res chain seq x y z
N MET A 1 8.56 8.47 -5.84
CA MET A 1 9.16 8.53 -4.48
C MET A 1 9.23 7.16 -3.84
N ILE A 2 10.16 6.97 -2.93
CA ILE A 2 10.23 5.75 -2.12
C ILE A 2 9.30 5.90 -0.92
N ILE A 3 8.45 4.89 -0.70
CA ILE A 3 7.47 4.88 0.39
C ILE A 3 7.78 3.68 1.30
N PRO A 4 8.50 3.89 2.43
CA PRO A 4 8.75 2.82 3.39
C PRO A 4 7.45 2.35 4.04
N ALA A 5 7.33 1.04 4.23
CA ALA A 5 6.11 0.42 4.72
C ALA A 5 6.36 -0.49 5.92
N LEU A 6 5.45 -0.46 6.89
CA LEU A 6 5.42 -1.37 8.03
C LEU A 6 4.04 -1.98 8.17
N ASP A 7 4.00 -3.28 8.46
CA ASP A 7 2.80 -4.00 8.88
C ASP A 7 2.82 -4.16 10.39
N LEU A 8 1.68 -3.94 11.05
CA LEU A 8 1.59 -3.92 12.51
C LEU A 8 0.53 -4.90 13.01
N ILE A 9 0.94 -5.77 13.96
CA ILE A 9 0.01 -6.60 14.75
C ILE A 9 0.29 -6.31 16.22
N ASP A 10 -0.73 -5.83 16.97
CA ASP A 10 -0.65 -5.53 18.40
C ASP A 10 0.62 -4.74 18.77
N GLY A 11 0.93 -3.72 17.96
CA GLY A 11 2.09 -2.85 18.16
C GLY A 11 3.42 -3.42 17.70
N THR A 12 3.45 -4.66 17.22
CA THR A 12 4.66 -5.32 16.72
C THR A 12 4.80 -5.13 15.22
N VAL A 13 6.00 -4.82 14.75
CA VAL A 13 6.33 -4.77 13.32
C VAL A 13 6.47 -6.21 12.84
N VAL A 14 5.66 -6.56 11.84
CA VAL A 14 5.61 -7.94 11.34
C VAL A 14 5.67 -7.98 9.82
N ARG A 15 5.80 -9.19 9.30
CA ARG A 15 5.55 -9.51 7.91
C ARG A 15 4.76 -10.80 7.81
N LEU A 16 3.82 -10.81 6.86
CA LEU A 16 3.11 -12.03 6.48
C LEU A 16 3.66 -12.50 5.13
N HIS A 17 3.85 -13.81 4.97
CA HIS A 17 4.20 -14.36 3.65
C HIS A 17 2.93 -14.39 2.80
N GLN A 18 2.87 -13.52 1.78
CA GLN A 18 1.75 -13.41 0.84
C GLN A 18 0.36 -13.32 1.53
N GLY A 19 0.28 -12.56 2.63
CA GLY A 19 -0.97 -12.33 3.36
C GLY A 19 -1.36 -13.40 4.37
N ASP A 20 -0.55 -14.44 4.53
CA ASP A 20 -0.87 -15.56 5.43
C ASP A 20 -0.45 -15.27 6.88
N TYR A 21 -1.44 -15.08 7.76
CA TYR A 21 -1.21 -14.86 9.20
C TYR A 21 -0.53 -16.05 9.89
N GLY A 22 -0.62 -17.25 9.34
CA GLY A 22 0.09 -18.43 9.83
C GLY A 22 1.59 -18.44 9.51
N GLN A 23 2.06 -17.52 8.67
CA GLN A 23 3.46 -17.37 8.27
C GLN A 23 4.00 -15.99 8.65
N GLN A 24 3.69 -15.56 9.87
CA GLN A 24 4.12 -14.28 10.42
C GLN A 24 5.58 -14.31 10.86
N ARG A 25 6.32 -13.26 10.53
CA ARG A 25 7.67 -13.02 11.04
C ARG A 25 7.69 -11.68 11.79
N ASP A 26 8.26 -11.66 12.99
CA ASP A 26 8.31 -10.48 13.85
C ASP A 26 9.66 -9.76 13.73
N TYR A 27 9.63 -8.42 13.72
CA TYR A 27 10.81 -7.55 13.63
C TYR A 27 10.90 -6.55 14.77
N GLY A 28 10.22 -6.80 15.89
CA GLY A 28 10.28 -5.98 17.09
C GLY A 28 9.04 -5.13 17.33
N SER A 29 8.96 -4.57 18.55
CA SER A 29 7.79 -3.82 19.03
C SER A 29 7.97 -2.31 19.05
N ASP A 30 8.95 -1.77 18.32
CA ASP A 30 9.29 -0.35 18.29
C ASP A 30 9.04 0.28 16.92
N PRO A 31 7.77 0.42 16.46
CA PRO A 31 7.49 1.02 15.14
C PRO A 31 7.87 2.50 15.06
N LEU A 32 7.69 3.29 16.13
CA LEU A 32 7.95 4.73 16.08
C LEU A 32 9.41 5.09 15.79
N PRO A 33 10.41 4.56 16.52
CA PRO A 33 11.81 4.84 16.19
C PRO A 33 12.17 4.45 14.77
N ARG A 34 11.61 3.36 14.26
CA ARG A 34 11.83 2.89 12.90
C ARG A 34 11.26 3.87 11.88
N LEU A 35 10.03 4.35 12.10
CA LEU A 35 9.41 5.36 11.22
C LEU A 35 10.16 6.69 11.26
N GLN A 36 10.60 7.12 12.44
CA GLN A 36 11.41 8.32 12.59
C GLN A 36 12.75 8.21 11.86
N SER A 37 13.36 7.03 11.88
CA SER A 37 14.59 6.76 11.13
C SER A 37 14.33 6.85 9.62
N TYR A 38 13.23 6.30 9.12
CA TYR A 38 12.87 6.39 7.70
C TYR A 38 12.67 7.84 7.27
N ALA A 39 11.95 8.63 8.08
CA ALA A 39 11.75 10.05 7.79
C ALA A 39 13.07 10.83 7.81
N ALA A 40 13.94 10.56 8.79
CA ALA A 40 15.25 11.19 8.88
C ALA A 40 16.16 10.86 7.69
N GLN A 41 15.98 9.69 7.08
CA GLN A 41 16.72 9.28 5.88
C GLN A 41 16.16 9.88 4.58
N GLY A 42 15.06 10.63 4.66
CA GLY A 42 14.52 11.38 3.54
C GLY A 42 13.17 10.88 2.99
N ALA A 43 12.53 9.91 3.62
CA ALA A 43 11.20 9.48 3.20
C ALA A 43 10.20 10.64 3.25
N GLU A 44 9.43 10.81 2.18
CA GLU A 44 8.45 11.88 2.04
C GLU A 44 7.03 11.44 2.42
N VAL A 45 6.77 10.15 2.40
CA VAL A 45 5.51 9.50 2.76
C VAL A 45 5.84 8.15 3.41
N LEU A 46 5.07 7.79 4.43
CA LEU A 46 5.18 6.47 5.08
C LEU A 46 3.87 5.70 4.88
N HIS A 47 3.97 4.38 4.82
CA HIS A 47 2.82 3.49 4.64
C HIS A 47 2.72 2.52 5.81
N LEU A 48 1.56 2.44 6.44
CA LEU A 48 1.28 1.51 7.53
C LEU A 48 0.09 0.62 7.20
N VAL A 49 0.19 -0.64 7.57
CA VAL A 49 -0.94 -1.57 7.50
C VAL A 49 -1.25 -2.06 8.92
N ASP A 50 -2.47 -1.78 9.36
CA ASP A 50 -3.01 -2.27 10.63
C ASP A 50 -3.59 -3.66 10.41
N LEU A 51 -2.76 -4.68 10.59
CA LEU A 51 -3.19 -6.08 10.41
C LEU A 51 -4.11 -6.56 11.52
N THR A 52 -4.03 -5.97 12.72
CA THR A 52 -4.98 -6.25 13.79
C THR A 52 -6.38 -5.79 13.39
N GLY A 53 -6.49 -4.57 12.89
CA GLY A 53 -7.75 -4.04 12.36
C GLY A 53 -8.25 -4.76 11.11
N ALA A 54 -7.34 -5.25 10.27
CA ALA A 54 -7.70 -6.03 9.09
C ALA A 54 -8.36 -7.36 9.46
N LYS A 55 -7.85 -8.00 10.52
CA LYS A 55 -8.40 -9.26 11.03
C LYS A 55 -9.71 -9.05 11.80
N ASP A 56 -9.76 -8.01 12.63
CA ASP A 56 -10.94 -7.65 13.43
C ASP A 56 -11.05 -6.13 13.51
N PRO A 57 -11.97 -5.49 12.76
CA PRO A 57 -12.11 -4.03 12.76
C PRO A 57 -12.40 -3.43 14.14
N ALA A 58 -13.02 -4.18 15.05
CA ALA A 58 -13.26 -3.72 16.41
C ALA A 58 -11.98 -3.55 17.22
N LYS A 59 -10.90 -4.19 16.80
CA LYS A 59 -9.58 -4.15 17.46
C LYS A 59 -8.59 -3.23 16.74
N ARG A 60 -9.06 -2.38 15.86
CA ARG A 60 -8.21 -1.42 15.14
C ARG A 60 -7.35 -0.61 16.12
N GLN A 61 -6.05 -0.48 15.79
CA GLN A 61 -5.04 0.11 16.68
C GLN A 61 -5.05 1.64 16.61
N ILE A 62 -6.22 2.28 16.73
CA ILE A 62 -6.35 3.75 16.61
C ILE A 62 -5.42 4.53 17.55
N PRO A 63 -5.33 4.21 18.86
CA PRO A 63 -4.40 4.93 19.74
C PRO A 63 -2.94 4.84 19.31
N LEU A 64 -2.50 3.65 18.87
CA LEU A 64 -1.15 3.45 18.33
C LEU A 64 -0.94 4.26 17.07
N LEU A 65 -1.85 4.17 16.09
CA LEU A 65 -1.75 4.88 14.82
C LEU A 65 -1.70 6.40 15.03
N LYS A 66 -2.53 6.93 15.93
CA LYS A 66 -2.52 8.33 16.30
C LYS A 66 -1.17 8.76 16.87
N SER A 67 -0.59 7.96 17.74
CA SER A 67 0.72 8.18 18.35
C SER A 67 1.84 8.17 17.29
N LEU A 68 1.80 7.20 16.37
CA LEU A 68 2.81 7.09 15.30
C LEU A 68 2.77 8.27 14.34
N VAL A 69 1.56 8.66 13.92
CA VAL A 69 1.37 9.81 13.02
C VAL A 69 1.84 11.11 13.67
N ALA A 70 1.53 11.31 14.95
CA ALA A 70 1.98 12.49 15.70
C ALA A 70 3.49 12.52 15.92
N GLY A 71 4.15 11.36 15.91
CA GLY A 71 5.59 11.22 16.17
C GLY A 71 6.49 11.41 14.95
N VAL A 72 5.94 11.65 13.77
CA VAL A 72 6.71 11.87 12.53
C VAL A 72 6.23 13.14 11.83
N ASP A 73 7.13 13.78 11.07
CA ASP A 73 6.85 15.06 10.39
C ASP A 73 6.44 14.88 8.92
N VAL A 74 6.23 13.66 8.47
CA VAL A 74 5.84 13.36 7.08
C VAL A 74 4.45 12.74 7.04
N PRO A 75 3.72 12.90 5.93
CA PRO A 75 2.41 12.28 5.77
C PRO A 75 2.48 10.76 5.87
N VAL A 76 1.45 10.18 6.49
CA VAL A 76 1.32 8.72 6.65
C VAL A 76 0.02 8.28 6.01
N GLN A 77 0.10 7.26 5.16
CA GLN A 77 -1.08 6.57 4.63
C GLN A 77 -1.25 5.24 5.36
N VAL A 78 -2.49 4.93 5.74
CA VAL A 78 -2.81 3.76 6.56
C VAL A 78 -3.92 2.95 5.93
N GLY A 79 -3.73 1.64 5.89
CA GLY A 79 -4.74 0.68 5.48
C GLY A 79 -4.90 -0.45 6.49
N GLY A 80 -5.73 -1.41 6.13
CA GLY A 80 -5.99 -2.60 6.93
C GLY A 80 -7.44 -2.68 7.39
N GLY A 81 -8.27 -3.42 6.64
CA GLY A 81 -9.65 -3.72 7.03
C GLY A 81 -10.58 -2.53 7.08
N VAL A 82 -10.37 -1.52 6.25
CA VAL A 82 -11.27 -0.37 6.15
C VAL A 82 -12.53 -0.80 5.43
N ARG A 83 -13.66 -0.84 6.14
CA ARG A 83 -14.93 -1.41 5.66
C ARG A 83 -16.10 -0.45 5.68
N THR A 84 -16.00 0.62 6.47
CA THR A 84 -17.10 1.58 6.66
C THR A 84 -16.61 3.01 6.55
N GLU A 85 -17.55 3.91 6.31
CA GLU A 85 -17.30 5.35 6.34
C GLU A 85 -16.77 5.81 7.72
N ALA A 86 -17.27 5.19 8.79
CA ALA A 86 -16.79 5.47 10.14
C ALA A 86 -15.33 5.06 10.34
N ASP A 87 -14.87 3.97 9.71
CA ASP A 87 -13.45 3.59 9.72
C ASP A 87 -12.59 4.66 9.09
N VAL A 88 -13.01 5.19 7.94
CA VAL A 88 -12.29 6.26 7.24
C VAL A 88 -12.24 7.52 8.11
N ALA A 89 -13.38 7.93 8.66
CA ALA A 89 -13.45 9.11 9.52
C ALA A 89 -12.54 8.98 10.74
N ALA A 90 -12.53 7.83 11.40
CA ALA A 90 -11.70 7.58 12.58
C ALA A 90 -10.20 7.68 12.26
N LEU A 91 -9.77 7.13 11.13
CA LEU A 91 -8.37 7.22 10.70
C LEU A 91 -7.97 8.67 10.35
N LEU A 92 -8.81 9.39 9.65
CA LEU A 92 -8.55 10.80 9.33
C LEU A 92 -8.49 11.66 10.60
N GLU A 93 -9.38 11.42 11.57
CA GLU A 93 -9.34 12.10 12.87
C GLU A 93 -8.08 11.78 13.68
N ALA A 94 -7.52 10.59 13.50
CA ALA A 94 -6.25 10.20 14.12
C ALA A 94 -5.04 10.91 13.48
N GLY A 95 -5.23 11.66 12.39
CA GLY A 95 -4.17 12.41 11.72
C GLY A 95 -3.60 11.74 10.48
N VAL A 96 -4.17 10.62 10.05
CA VAL A 96 -3.75 9.92 8.83
C VAL A 96 -3.99 10.83 7.61
N ALA A 97 -2.99 10.97 6.76
CA ALA A 97 -3.09 11.84 5.58
C ALA A 97 -3.96 11.23 4.47
N ARG A 98 -3.84 9.92 4.25
CA ARG A 98 -4.62 9.18 3.28
C ARG A 98 -5.00 7.82 3.86
N VAL A 99 -6.23 7.40 3.60
CA VAL A 99 -6.76 6.09 4.00
C VAL A 99 -6.70 5.15 2.82
N VAL A 100 -6.10 3.99 3.02
CA VAL A 100 -5.95 2.96 2.00
C VAL A 100 -7.11 1.98 2.10
N VAL A 101 -7.88 1.86 1.03
CA VAL A 101 -9.09 1.03 0.95
C VAL A 101 -8.83 -0.13 0.00
N GLY A 102 -8.90 -1.34 0.52
CA GLY A 102 -8.64 -2.57 -0.23
C GLY A 102 -9.91 -3.25 -0.73
N SER A 103 -10.22 -4.43 -0.19
CA SER A 103 -11.30 -5.29 -0.69
C SER A 103 -12.68 -4.64 -0.72
N THR A 104 -12.95 -3.68 0.17
CA THR A 104 -14.23 -2.96 0.18
C THR A 104 -14.49 -2.21 -1.11
N ALA A 105 -13.42 -1.69 -1.77
CA ALA A 105 -13.55 -1.01 -3.05
C ALA A 105 -14.07 -1.93 -4.16
N VAL A 106 -13.82 -3.22 -4.05
CA VAL A 106 -14.29 -4.25 -4.98
C VAL A 106 -15.68 -4.78 -4.60
N LYS A 107 -15.88 -5.03 -3.31
CA LYS A 107 -17.13 -5.63 -2.79
C LYS A 107 -18.29 -4.64 -2.73
N SER A 108 -18.02 -3.39 -2.39
CA SER A 108 -19.02 -2.35 -2.17
C SER A 108 -18.63 -1.04 -2.88
N PRO A 109 -18.50 -1.08 -4.21
CA PRO A 109 -17.96 0.08 -4.95
C PRO A 109 -18.81 1.34 -4.81
N GLU A 110 -20.12 1.22 -4.77
CA GLU A 110 -21.01 2.40 -4.66
C GLU A 110 -20.84 3.10 -3.31
N GLU A 111 -20.66 2.34 -2.24
CA GLU A 111 -20.38 2.87 -0.92
C GLU A 111 -19.04 3.62 -0.89
N VAL A 112 -17.98 2.99 -1.41
CA VAL A 112 -16.64 3.58 -1.46
C VAL A 112 -16.62 4.83 -2.34
N LYS A 113 -17.33 4.84 -3.45
CA LYS A 113 -17.47 6.05 -4.30
C LYS A 113 -18.10 7.19 -3.52
N GLY A 114 -19.01 6.90 -2.59
CA GLY A 114 -19.58 7.88 -1.66
C GLY A 114 -18.52 8.47 -0.74
N TRP A 115 -17.54 7.69 -0.32
CA TRP A 115 -16.42 8.18 0.50
C TRP A 115 -15.52 9.17 -0.26
N PHE A 116 -15.32 8.94 -1.57
CA PHE A 116 -14.61 9.90 -2.43
C PHE A 116 -15.31 11.25 -2.46
N LYS A 117 -16.63 11.25 -2.48
CA LYS A 117 -17.43 12.50 -2.47
C LYS A 117 -17.37 13.19 -1.11
N ARG A 118 -17.42 12.42 -0.01
CA ARG A 118 -17.44 12.96 1.33
C ARG A 118 -16.09 13.47 1.81
N PHE A 119 -15.03 12.66 1.62
CA PHE A 119 -13.71 12.96 2.19
C PHE A 119 -12.75 13.63 1.21
N GLY A 120 -13.02 13.51 -0.08
CA GLY A 120 -12.16 14.00 -1.14
C GLY A 120 -11.25 12.92 -1.72
N PRO A 121 -11.03 12.93 -3.05
CA PRO A 121 -10.20 11.91 -3.72
C PRO A 121 -8.73 11.92 -3.26
N GLU A 122 -8.22 13.06 -2.81
CA GLU A 122 -6.86 13.21 -2.31
C GLU A 122 -6.61 12.50 -0.97
N ARG A 123 -7.67 12.14 -0.25
CA ARG A 123 -7.61 11.49 1.05
C ARG A 123 -7.71 9.97 0.98
N LEU A 124 -7.90 9.42 -0.21
CA LEU A 124 -8.14 7.98 -0.41
C LEU A 124 -7.15 7.38 -1.38
N VAL A 125 -6.70 6.16 -1.08
CA VAL A 125 -5.89 5.33 -1.96
C VAL A 125 -6.63 4.01 -2.15
N LEU A 126 -6.87 3.59 -3.38
CA LEU A 126 -7.36 2.24 -3.63
C LEU A 126 -6.19 1.27 -3.66
N ALA A 127 -6.23 0.25 -2.82
CA ALA A 127 -5.26 -0.84 -2.83
C ALA A 127 -5.84 -2.00 -3.63
N LEU A 128 -5.26 -2.26 -4.79
CA LEU A 128 -5.71 -3.28 -5.72
C LEU A 128 -4.67 -4.39 -5.79
N ASP A 129 -5.00 -5.52 -5.18
CA ASP A 129 -4.20 -6.73 -5.24
C ASP A 129 -4.56 -7.49 -6.52
N VAL A 130 -3.59 -7.74 -7.38
CA VAL A 130 -3.81 -8.26 -8.73
C VAL A 130 -3.28 -9.68 -8.84
N ARG A 131 -4.11 -10.57 -9.40
CA ARG A 131 -3.69 -11.88 -9.90
C ARG A 131 -3.65 -11.84 -11.41
N ILE A 132 -2.56 -12.36 -11.97
CA ILE A 132 -2.40 -12.49 -13.42
C ILE A 132 -2.50 -13.98 -13.74
N ASP A 133 -3.48 -14.35 -14.56
CA ASP A 133 -3.65 -15.75 -14.98
C ASP A 133 -2.68 -16.14 -16.10
N ALA A 134 -2.76 -17.41 -16.53
CA ALA A 134 -1.88 -17.94 -17.58
C ALA A 134 -2.06 -17.25 -18.94
N ASP A 135 -3.23 -16.61 -19.17
CA ASP A 135 -3.53 -15.87 -20.40
C ASP A 135 -3.15 -14.40 -20.31
N GLY A 136 -2.58 -13.96 -19.18
CA GLY A 136 -2.18 -12.58 -18.95
C GLY A 136 -3.31 -11.67 -18.47
N ASN A 137 -4.48 -12.20 -18.16
CA ASN A 137 -5.60 -11.41 -17.64
C ASN A 137 -5.32 -10.97 -16.21
N GLN A 138 -5.50 -9.67 -15.96
CA GLN A 138 -5.27 -9.03 -14.67
C GLN A 138 -6.61 -8.93 -13.93
N GLN A 139 -6.78 -9.73 -12.88
CA GLN A 139 -7.99 -9.71 -12.06
C GLN A 139 -7.67 -9.24 -10.65
N VAL A 140 -8.58 -8.46 -10.07
CA VAL A 140 -8.44 -8.00 -8.70
C VAL A 140 -8.79 -9.12 -7.74
N ALA A 141 -7.90 -9.39 -6.80
CA ALA A 141 -8.12 -10.35 -5.74
C ALA A 141 -9.00 -9.77 -4.64
N ASP A 142 -9.66 -10.64 -3.90
CA ASP A 142 -10.62 -10.32 -2.87
C ASP A 142 -10.32 -11.15 -1.60
N SER A 143 -10.92 -10.74 -0.47
CA SER A 143 -10.90 -11.51 0.78
C SER A 143 -9.50 -11.97 1.23
N GLY A 144 -8.54 -11.04 1.31
CA GLY A 144 -7.18 -11.35 1.78
C GLY A 144 -6.42 -12.26 0.84
N TRP A 145 -6.62 -12.09 -0.48
CA TRP A 145 -5.98 -12.86 -1.55
C TRP A 145 -6.51 -14.28 -1.73
N GLN A 146 -7.58 -14.63 -1.04
CA GLN A 146 -8.12 -16.00 -1.07
C GLN A 146 -8.91 -16.30 -2.35
N GLU A 147 -9.56 -15.28 -2.91
CA GLU A 147 -10.44 -15.44 -4.05
C GLU A 147 -10.20 -14.35 -5.10
N ASN A 148 -10.49 -14.67 -6.37
CA ASN A 148 -10.59 -13.67 -7.41
C ASN A 148 -12.00 -13.05 -7.34
N SER A 149 -12.07 -11.72 -7.46
CA SER A 149 -13.35 -11.01 -7.48
C SER A 149 -14.13 -11.22 -8.78
N GLY A 150 -13.44 -11.67 -9.84
CA GLY A 150 -13.98 -11.71 -11.19
C GLY A 150 -13.97 -10.34 -11.88
N VAL A 151 -13.45 -9.29 -11.22
CA VAL A 151 -13.40 -7.93 -11.77
C VAL A 151 -12.03 -7.68 -12.38
N PRO A 152 -11.96 -7.36 -13.69
CA PRO A 152 -10.69 -6.94 -14.30
C PRO A 152 -10.17 -5.65 -13.69
N LEU A 153 -8.85 -5.51 -13.61
CA LEU A 153 -8.20 -4.33 -13.05
C LEU A 153 -8.67 -3.04 -13.74
N GLU A 154 -8.68 -3.04 -15.07
CA GLU A 154 -9.07 -1.86 -15.85
C GLU A 154 -10.52 -1.44 -15.56
N GLU A 155 -11.44 -2.40 -15.50
CA GLU A 155 -12.84 -2.12 -15.20
C GLU A 155 -13.00 -1.43 -13.87
N LEU A 156 -12.29 -1.92 -12.84
CA LEU A 156 -12.36 -1.33 -11.52
C LEU A 156 -11.78 0.10 -11.49
N VAL A 157 -10.59 0.30 -12.05
CA VAL A 157 -9.98 1.63 -12.12
C VAL A 157 -10.88 2.61 -12.86
N GLU A 158 -11.37 2.22 -14.04
CA GLU A 158 -12.23 3.07 -14.85
C GLU A 158 -13.54 3.43 -14.16
N SER A 159 -14.07 2.53 -13.33
CA SER A 159 -15.31 2.80 -12.58
C SER A 159 -15.16 3.89 -11.52
N TYR A 160 -13.93 4.11 -11.00
CA TYR A 160 -13.65 5.14 -10.01
C TYR A 160 -13.16 6.47 -10.59
N LEU A 161 -12.81 6.52 -11.88
CA LEU A 161 -12.35 7.78 -12.49
C LEU A 161 -13.40 8.90 -12.39
N PRO A 162 -14.72 8.64 -12.56
CA PRO A 162 -15.72 9.71 -12.44
C PRO A 162 -15.81 10.34 -11.04
N VAL A 163 -15.42 9.65 -9.99
CA VAL A 163 -15.39 10.21 -8.63
C VAL A 163 -14.03 10.84 -8.29
N GLY A 164 -13.13 10.94 -9.26
CA GLY A 164 -11.88 11.67 -9.12
C GLY A 164 -10.70 10.85 -8.63
N LEU A 165 -10.68 9.54 -8.84
CA LEU A 165 -9.59 8.66 -8.42
C LEU A 165 -8.22 9.27 -8.73
N GLN A 166 -7.38 9.46 -7.71
CA GLN A 166 -6.04 10.03 -7.83
C GLN A 166 -4.92 9.04 -7.49
N HIS A 167 -5.15 8.14 -6.52
CA HIS A 167 -4.12 7.28 -5.96
C HIS A 167 -4.53 5.82 -6.01
N VAL A 168 -3.68 4.97 -6.57
CA VAL A 168 -3.86 3.52 -6.58
C VAL A 168 -2.54 2.86 -6.15
N LEU A 169 -2.61 2.04 -5.11
CA LEU A 169 -1.55 1.13 -4.72
C LEU A 169 -1.86 -0.21 -5.39
N CYS A 170 -0.96 -0.67 -6.24
CA CYS A 170 -1.16 -1.88 -7.04
C CYS A 170 -0.09 -2.92 -6.68
N THR A 171 -0.53 -4.13 -6.34
CA THR A 171 0.34 -5.22 -5.95
C THR A 171 0.08 -6.43 -6.86
N ASP A 172 1.14 -6.95 -7.49
CA ASP A 172 1.09 -8.31 -8.05
C ASP A 172 1.33 -9.26 -6.88
N ILE A 173 0.29 -9.96 -6.43
CA ILE A 173 0.37 -10.78 -5.22
C ILE A 173 1.33 -11.96 -5.34
N SER A 174 1.67 -12.39 -6.55
CA SER A 174 2.68 -13.42 -6.77
C SER A 174 4.10 -12.93 -6.46
N ARG A 175 4.32 -11.61 -6.44
CA ARG A 175 5.62 -10.97 -6.20
C ARG A 175 5.79 -10.47 -4.77
N ASP A 176 4.70 -10.22 -4.05
CA ASP A 176 4.75 -9.61 -2.71
C ASP A 176 5.52 -10.48 -1.72
N GLY A 177 6.46 -9.87 -1.02
CA GLY A 177 7.29 -10.53 -0.01
C GLY A 177 8.31 -11.53 -0.53
N THR A 178 8.44 -11.68 -1.85
CA THR A 178 9.34 -12.68 -2.45
C THR A 178 10.79 -12.22 -2.57
N LEU A 179 11.05 -10.89 -2.57
CA LEU A 179 12.36 -10.31 -2.89
C LEU A 179 12.86 -10.68 -4.30
N ALA A 180 11.96 -11.11 -5.18
CA ALA A 180 12.29 -11.62 -6.52
C ALA A 180 12.10 -10.59 -7.64
N GLY A 181 11.88 -9.32 -7.28
CA GLY A 181 11.62 -8.22 -8.21
C GLY A 181 10.14 -7.92 -8.38
N SER A 182 9.84 -6.70 -8.85
CA SER A 182 8.48 -6.25 -9.13
C SER A 182 8.06 -6.63 -10.55
N ASN A 183 6.74 -6.60 -10.77
CA ASN A 183 6.18 -6.82 -12.10
C ASN A 183 6.24 -5.52 -12.93
N VAL A 184 7.37 -5.24 -13.52
CA VAL A 184 7.65 -3.99 -14.27
C VAL A 184 6.65 -3.78 -15.40
N SER A 185 6.34 -4.82 -16.16
CA SER A 185 5.42 -4.72 -17.30
C SER A 185 3.99 -4.35 -16.89
N LEU A 186 3.53 -4.82 -15.74
CA LEU A 186 2.23 -4.42 -15.18
C LEU A 186 2.18 -2.91 -14.97
N TYR A 187 3.22 -2.33 -14.35
CA TYR A 187 3.25 -0.90 -14.04
C TYR A 187 3.42 -0.04 -15.27
N GLU A 188 4.23 -0.46 -16.24
CA GLU A 188 4.32 0.23 -17.53
C GLU A 188 2.96 0.33 -18.21
N GLU A 189 2.20 -0.76 -18.22
CA GLU A 189 0.89 -0.84 -18.84
C GLU A 189 -0.14 0.06 -18.15
N VAL A 190 -0.29 -0.06 -16.82
CA VAL A 190 -1.32 0.71 -16.10
C VAL A 190 -0.99 2.20 -16.06
N CYS A 191 0.27 2.57 -15.92
CA CYS A 191 0.68 3.97 -15.91
C CYS A 191 0.48 4.64 -17.27
N ALA A 192 0.77 3.92 -18.35
CA ALA A 192 0.52 4.41 -19.71
C ALA A 192 -0.97 4.58 -20.01
N ARG A 193 -1.79 3.64 -19.54
CA ARG A 193 -3.23 3.63 -19.78
C ARG A 193 -3.96 4.70 -18.95
N TYR A 194 -3.50 4.96 -17.72
CA TYR A 194 -4.15 5.90 -16.80
C TYR A 194 -3.15 6.96 -16.31
N PRO A 195 -2.70 7.87 -17.20
CA PRO A 195 -1.68 8.86 -16.83
C PRO A 195 -2.14 9.87 -15.77
N GLN A 196 -3.45 10.02 -15.57
CA GLN A 196 -4.03 10.88 -14.54
C GLN A 196 -4.02 10.27 -13.15
N VAL A 197 -3.73 8.96 -13.02
CA VAL A 197 -3.69 8.25 -11.75
C VAL A 197 -2.25 8.11 -11.27
N ALA A 198 -2.00 8.42 -10.00
CA ALA A 198 -0.72 8.19 -9.35
C ALA A 198 -0.66 6.75 -8.84
N PHE A 199 0.04 5.89 -9.55
CA PHE A 199 0.23 4.50 -9.14
C PHE A 199 1.41 4.38 -8.19
N GLN A 200 1.21 3.61 -7.11
CA GLN A 200 2.24 3.15 -6.20
C GLN A 200 2.46 1.66 -6.46
N SER A 201 3.69 1.27 -6.77
CA SER A 201 4.04 -0.14 -6.90
C SER A 201 4.23 -0.75 -5.52
N SER A 202 3.80 -1.99 -5.35
CA SER A 202 3.95 -2.72 -4.09
C SER A 202 4.36 -4.17 -4.37
N GLY A 203 5.25 -4.69 -3.53
CA GLY A 203 5.70 -6.08 -3.58
C GLY A 203 6.90 -6.34 -4.46
N GLY A 204 7.74 -7.25 -4.01
CA GLY A 204 8.83 -7.82 -4.80
C GLY A 204 10.19 -7.12 -4.74
N ILE A 205 10.28 -5.93 -4.17
CA ILE A 205 11.57 -5.23 -4.08
C ILE A 205 12.53 -6.00 -3.16
N GLY A 206 13.62 -6.51 -3.74
CA GLY A 206 14.64 -7.25 -3.00
C GLY A 206 15.99 -6.54 -2.91
N ASP A 207 16.32 -5.72 -3.92
CA ASP A 207 17.55 -4.95 -3.96
C ASP A 207 17.36 -3.63 -4.73
N LEU A 208 18.43 -2.83 -4.82
CA LEU A 208 18.39 -1.54 -5.52
C LEU A 208 18.13 -1.69 -7.03
N ASN A 209 18.52 -2.80 -7.64
CA ASN A 209 18.24 -3.04 -9.06
C ASN A 209 16.74 -3.14 -9.33
N ASP A 210 15.98 -3.67 -8.39
CA ASP A 210 14.51 -3.76 -8.51
C ASP A 210 13.87 -2.36 -8.48
N ILE A 211 14.42 -1.45 -7.69
CA ILE A 211 13.99 -0.03 -7.68
C ILE A 211 14.35 0.63 -9.01
N ALA A 212 15.59 0.44 -9.48
CA ALA A 212 16.05 0.99 -10.75
C ALA A 212 15.17 0.51 -11.92
N ALA A 213 14.73 -0.74 -11.89
CA ALA A 213 13.88 -1.31 -12.95
C ALA A 213 12.51 -0.62 -13.06
N LEU A 214 12.03 0.01 -11.99
CA LEU A 214 10.76 0.73 -11.99
C LEU A 214 10.87 2.17 -12.49
N ARG A 215 12.08 2.71 -12.61
CA ARG A 215 12.29 4.03 -13.21
C ARG A 215 11.83 4.02 -14.67
N GLY A 216 11.11 5.05 -15.08
CA GLY A 216 10.59 5.14 -16.45
C GLY A 216 9.28 4.38 -16.70
N THR A 217 8.78 3.60 -15.72
CA THR A 217 7.48 2.93 -15.86
C THR A 217 6.29 3.90 -15.73
N GLY A 218 6.51 5.03 -15.08
CA GLY A 218 5.45 5.99 -14.76
C GLY A 218 4.90 5.90 -13.34
N VAL A 219 5.31 4.91 -12.54
CA VAL A 219 4.89 4.85 -11.12
C VAL A 219 5.41 6.08 -10.39
N ARG A 220 4.58 6.63 -9.51
CA ARG A 220 4.93 7.82 -8.72
C ARG A 220 5.42 7.47 -7.32
N GLY A 221 5.12 6.26 -6.85
CA GLY A 221 5.58 5.76 -5.57
C GLY A 221 6.02 4.32 -5.65
N VAL A 222 7.02 3.96 -4.85
CA VAL A 222 7.51 2.59 -4.72
C VAL A 222 7.44 2.21 -3.25
N ILE A 223 6.54 1.29 -2.93
CA ILE A 223 6.40 0.76 -1.57
C ILE A 223 7.52 -0.25 -1.33
N VAL A 224 8.27 -0.06 -0.27
CA VAL A 224 9.36 -0.94 0.13
C VAL A 224 9.17 -1.36 1.58
N GLY A 225 9.04 -2.65 1.82
CA GLY A 225 8.83 -3.20 3.15
C GLY A 225 9.95 -4.12 3.60
N ARG A 226 9.90 -5.37 3.16
CA ARG A 226 10.79 -6.45 3.61
C ARG A 226 12.28 -6.14 3.41
N ALA A 227 12.64 -5.57 2.27
CA ALA A 227 14.05 -5.28 1.99
C ALA A 227 14.65 -4.30 2.99
N LEU A 228 13.87 -3.30 3.45
CA LEU A 228 14.30 -2.38 4.49
C LEU A 228 14.40 -3.07 5.85
N LEU A 229 13.44 -3.91 6.20
CA LEU A 229 13.45 -4.65 7.46
C LEU A 229 14.64 -5.61 7.55
N GLU A 230 15.01 -6.23 6.43
CA GLU A 230 16.12 -7.18 6.38
C GLU A 230 17.47 -6.52 6.08
N GLY A 231 17.53 -5.19 5.99
CA GLY A 231 18.78 -4.46 5.82
C GLY A 231 19.46 -4.65 4.47
N LYS A 232 18.68 -4.97 3.41
CA LYS A 232 19.23 -5.12 2.05
C LYS A 232 19.79 -3.81 1.51
N PHE A 233 19.19 -2.70 1.90
CA PHE A 233 19.63 -1.32 1.69
C PHE A 233 18.88 -0.43 2.69
N ASN A 234 19.29 0.82 2.84
CA ASN A 234 18.58 1.79 3.67
C ASN A 234 17.73 2.74 2.80
N VAL A 235 16.90 3.57 3.44
CA VAL A 235 16.01 4.49 2.73
C VAL A 235 16.81 5.51 1.90
N THR A 236 17.89 6.05 2.44
CA THR A 236 18.75 7.02 1.72
C THR A 236 19.27 6.42 0.42
N GLU A 237 19.76 5.18 0.46
CA GLU A 237 20.25 4.47 -0.72
C GLU A 237 19.12 4.24 -1.74
N ALA A 238 17.93 3.86 -1.26
CA ALA A 238 16.76 3.67 -2.12
C ALA A 238 16.35 4.96 -2.82
N ILE A 239 16.33 6.09 -2.11
CA ILE A 239 15.99 7.40 -2.66
C ILE A 239 17.04 7.82 -3.71
N GLN A 240 18.31 7.66 -3.41
CA GLN A 240 19.38 7.98 -4.36
C GLN A 240 19.27 7.14 -5.64
N CYS A 241 18.99 5.84 -5.49
CA CYS A 241 18.78 4.95 -6.63
C CYS A 241 17.59 5.40 -7.48
N TRP A 242 16.50 5.79 -6.84
CA TRP A 242 15.30 6.28 -7.53
C TRP A 242 15.54 7.58 -8.29
N GLN A 243 16.30 8.52 -7.69
CA GLN A 243 16.54 9.86 -8.26
C GLN A 243 17.59 9.87 -9.36
N ASN A 244 18.54 8.94 -9.37
CA ASN A 244 19.67 8.91 -10.28
C ASN A 244 19.38 8.19 -11.60
N GLY A 245 18.12 8.23 -12.04
CA GLY A 245 17.67 7.66 -13.30
C GLY A 245 17.55 8.64 -14.43
#